data_a0c3a621749bc89d888840f79a78807c
#
_entry.id   a0c3a621749bc89d888840f79a78807c
#
_cell.length_a   1.000
_cell.length_b   1.000
_cell.length_c   1.000
_cell.angle_alpha   90.00
_cell.angle_beta   90.00
_cell.angle_gamma   90.00
#
_symmetry.space_group_name_H-M   'P 1'
#
loop_
_entity.id
_entity.type
_entity.pdbx_description
1 polymer ?
#
loop_
_entity_poly.entity_id
_entity_poly.type
_entity_poly.pdbx_seq_one_letter_code
_entity_poly.pdbx_strand_id
1 'polypeptide(L)'
;MSHLMLQSINLYNQLAKNKLFSKSVNFNLKRIKLVLQKLNHPEKKLKNVINIIGSDGKYSLLTSLKYFIEANNQKTSAYISPSLKNIRERFWMGNNFLSYQEIKKSMKVIEKQKINLTIFEVLTVIFILNAAKKNNDYNLIEAGALFAKDSTNLFDFPKIQAIVNINKQHLNFLKKKTLNEVIYQKVGFLSNFTNIYIGKQKPLVLKKIHQHLKRNHSVVKYPNTWKLIQSKGKFYYKDKKRKIILNTKYIHSKGLLENLCFAIKIALDLKINKKTIEKTIPNIKFEARIEYIQKGKLIKKIYKNEKFLLDGCHSEVSAKNLANYLKTLKVPIFGIWSMTKNK
;
A
#
# COMPACT_ATOMS: atom_id res chain seq x y z
N MET A 1 -18.33 -21.07 -1.57
CA MET A 1 -17.19 -20.27 -2.02
C MET A 1 -17.60 -19.55 -3.30
N SER A 2 -17.26 -18.27 -3.50
CA SER A 2 -17.62 -17.56 -4.75
C SER A 2 -16.79 -18.05 -5.93
N HIS A 3 -17.33 -17.99 -7.15
CA HIS A 3 -16.62 -18.34 -8.38
C HIS A 3 -15.27 -17.59 -8.52
N LEU A 4 -15.26 -16.30 -8.18
CA LEU A 4 -14.04 -15.46 -8.17
C LEU A 4 -12.97 -15.95 -7.18
N MET A 5 -13.40 -16.46 -6.02
CA MET A 5 -12.46 -17.00 -5.03
C MET A 5 -11.83 -18.31 -5.52
N LEU A 6 -12.61 -19.18 -6.14
CA LEU A 6 -12.11 -20.40 -6.80
C LEU A 6 -11.09 -20.09 -7.89
N GLN A 7 -11.39 -19.14 -8.76
CA GLN A 7 -10.45 -18.71 -9.81
C GLN A 7 -9.15 -18.14 -9.20
N SER A 8 -9.22 -17.40 -8.10
CA SER A 8 -8.06 -16.87 -7.39
C SER A 8 -7.18 -18.01 -6.84
N ILE A 9 -7.80 -18.99 -6.17
CA ILE A 9 -7.09 -20.16 -5.62
C ILE A 9 -6.44 -20.96 -6.77
N ASN A 10 -7.15 -21.19 -7.84
CA ASN A 10 -6.61 -21.92 -9.00
C ASN A 10 -5.41 -21.19 -9.62
N LEU A 11 -5.45 -19.87 -9.69
CA LEU A 11 -4.31 -19.10 -10.21
C LEU A 11 -3.11 -19.15 -9.26
N TYR A 12 -3.32 -19.03 -7.93
CA TYR A 12 -2.24 -19.24 -6.97
C TYR A 12 -1.65 -20.63 -7.03
N ASN A 13 -2.48 -21.66 -7.23
CA ASN A 13 -2.02 -23.02 -7.40
C ASN A 13 -1.20 -23.20 -8.70
N GLN A 14 -1.59 -22.56 -9.79
CA GLN A 14 -0.82 -22.53 -11.03
C GLN A 14 0.56 -21.88 -10.84
N LEU A 15 0.60 -20.70 -10.18
CA LEU A 15 1.85 -20.04 -9.81
C LEU A 15 2.73 -20.94 -8.94
N ALA A 16 2.13 -21.61 -7.96
CA ALA A 16 2.85 -22.45 -7.00
C ALA A 16 3.34 -23.78 -7.56
N LYS A 17 2.70 -24.33 -8.61
CA LYS A 17 3.09 -25.56 -9.31
C LYS A 17 4.10 -25.32 -10.42
N ASN A 18 4.29 -24.07 -10.84
CA ASN A 18 5.23 -23.73 -11.90
C ASN A 18 6.67 -23.91 -11.41
N LYS A 19 7.46 -24.73 -12.12
CA LYS A 19 8.86 -25.04 -11.76
C LYS A 19 9.78 -23.82 -11.77
N LEU A 20 9.44 -22.78 -12.53
CA LEU A 20 10.20 -21.53 -12.61
C LEU A 20 9.82 -20.51 -11.51
N PHE A 21 8.76 -20.78 -10.72
CA PHE A 21 8.24 -19.83 -9.75
C PHE A 21 8.36 -20.36 -8.32
N SER A 22 9.28 -19.79 -7.56
CA SER A 22 9.54 -20.21 -6.18
C SER A 22 8.56 -19.56 -5.18
N LYS A 23 8.07 -20.36 -4.23
CA LYS A 23 7.30 -19.89 -3.08
C LYS A 23 8.20 -19.25 -2.01
N SER A 24 9.49 -19.55 -2.02
CA SER A 24 10.42 -19.00 -1.03
C SER A 24 10.60 -17.51 -1.21
N VAL A 25 10.72 -16.79 -0.10
CA VAL A 25 11.08 -15.37 -0.13
C VAL A 25 12.60 -15.27 -0.31
N ASN A 26 13.02 -14.70 -1.43
CA ASN A 26 14.43 -14.45 -1.72
C ASN A 26 14.58 -13.04 -2.32
N PHE A 27 15.13 -12.14 -1.52
CA PHE A 27 15.36 -10.75 -1.92
C PHE A 27 16.56 -10.62 -2.84
N ASN A 28 16.32 -10.53 -4.15
CA ASN A 28 17.37 -10.36 -5.15
C ASN A 28 16.82 -9.63 -6.39
N LEU A 29 17.34 -8.44 -6.66
CA LEU A 29 16.92 -7.66 -7.83
C LEU A 29 17.51 -8.14 -9.17
N LYS A 30 18.57 -8.97 -9.16
CA LYS A 30 19.23 -9.41 -10.41
C LYS A 30 18.29 -10.17 -11.32
N ARG A 31 17.49 -11.11 -10.76
CA ARG A 31 16.59 -11.96 -11.54
C ARG A 31 15.49 -11.15 -12.24
N ILE A 32 14.80 -10.30 -11.47
CA ILE A 32 13.71 -9.49 -12.02
C ILE A 32 14.23 -8.45 -13.02
N LYS A 33 15.39 -7.83 -12.76
CA LYS A 33 16.04 -6.92 -13.72
C LYS A 33 16.38 -7.62 -15.02
N LEU A 34 16.88 -8.86 -14.98
CA LEU A 34 17.18 -9.65 -16.17
C LEU A 34 15.92 -9.97 -16.98
N VAL A 35 14.81 -10.33 -16.30
CA VAL A 35 13.52 -10.55 -16.98
C VAL A 35 13.02 -9.26 -17.65
N LEU A 36 13.08 -8.13 -16.95
CA LEU A 36 12.62 -6.85 -17.49
C LEU A 36 13.49 -6.40 -18.67
N GLN A 37 14.81 -6.63 -18.63
CA GLN A 37 15.71 -6.41 -19.75
C GLN A 37 15.30 -7.22 -20.97
N LYS A 38 15.07 -8.54 -20.83
CA LYS A 38 14.60 -9.41 -21.92
C LYS A 38 13.23 -9.01 -22.45
N LEU A 39 12.44 -8.29 -21.68
CA LEU A 39 11.13 -7.76 -22.05
C LEU A 39 11.18 -6.31 -22.55
N ASN A 40 12.36 -5.80 -22.92
CA ASN A 40 12.59 -4.45 -23.42
C ASN A 40 12.21 -3.34 -22.42
N HIS A 41 12.57 -3.54 -21.15
CA HIS A 41 12.42 -2.54 -20.07
C HIS A 41 11.04 -1.91 -19.95
N PRO A 42 9.95 -2.70 -19.79
CA PRO A 42 8.61 -2.15 -19.65
C PRO A 42 8.44 -1.22 -18.43
N GLU A 43 9.26 -1.40 -17.38
CA GLU A 43 9.28 -0.55 -16.19
C GLU A 43 9.61 0.92 -16.49
N LYS A 44 10.43 1.18 -17.53
CA LYS A 44 10.81 2.53 -17.95
C LYS A 44 9.66 3.30 -18.62
N LYS A 45 8.59 2.61 -19.02
CA LYS A 45 7.38 3.22 -19.61
C LYS A 45 6.37 3.72 -18.56
N LEU A 46 6.57 3.39 -17.29
CA LEU A 46 5.67 3.80 -16.22
C LEU A 46 5.89 5.27 -15.87
N LYS A 47 4.86 6.09 -16.05
CA LYS A 47 4.90 7.53 -15.74
C LYS A 47 4.65 7.78 -14.25
N ASN A 48 5.21 8.84 -13.71
CA ASN A 48 4.93 9.37 -12.38
C ASN A 48 4.81 8.29 -11.29
N VAL A 49 5.82 7.42 -11.20
CA VAL A 49 5.83 6.34 -10.20
C VAL A 49 5.85 6.91 -8.79
N ILE A 50 4.97 6.42 -7.93
CA ILE A 50 4.93 6.73 -6.51
C ILE A 50 5.12 5.43 -5.73
N ASN A 51 6.29 5.25 -5.12
CA ASN A 51 6.53 4.13 -4.21
C ASN A 51 6.00 4.43 -2.81
N ILE A 52 5.31 3.49 -2.20
CA ILE A 52 4.80 3.60 -0.84
C ILE A 52 5.49 2.56 0.04
N ILE A 53 6.31 3.04 0.98
CA ILE A 53 7.28 2.27 1.75
C ILE A 53 6.92 2.36 3.24
N GLY A 54 7.14 1.30 4.00
CA GLY A 54 6.93 1.32 5.44
C GLY A 54 6.42 -0.01 6.00
N SER A 55 5.97 0.01 7.23
CA SER A 55 5.39 -1.17 7.89
C SER A 55 3.87 -1.14 7.81
N ASP A 56 3.22 -0.25 8.53
CA ASP A 56 1.76 -0.11 8.56
C ASP A 56 1.30 1.16 7.82
N GLY A 57 0.13 1.08 7.16
CA GLY A 57 -0.50 2.23 6.51
C GLY A 57 -0.24 2.37 5.01
N LYS A 58 0.56 1.51 4.40
CA LYS A 58 0.85 1.55 2.95
C LYS A 58 -0.43 1.51 2.12
N TYR A 59 -1.27 0.51 2.34
CA TYR A 59 -2.54 0.34 1.63
C TYR A 59 -3.47 1.56 1.77
N SER A 60 -3.64 2.12 2.98
CA SER A 60 -4.53 3.27 3.19
C SER A 60 -4.00 4.55 2.53
N LEU A 61 -2.67 4.78 2.55
CA LEU A 61 -2.06 5.89 1.82
C LEU A 61 -2.26 5.74 0.31
N LEU A 62 -1.92 4.57 -0.24
CA LEU A 62 -2.06 4.27 -1.66
C LEU A 62 -3.50 4.45 -2.13
N THR A 63 -4.45 3.85 -1.41
CA THR A 63 -5.87 3.92 -1.75
C THR A 63 -6.38 5.37 -1.71
N SER A 64 -6.02 6.16 -0.69
CA SER A 64 -6.41 7.56 -0.62
C SER A 64 -5.86 8.37 -1.80
N LEU A 65 -4.59 8.17 -2.16
CA LEU A 65 -3.97 8.83 -3.33
C LEU A 65 -4.68 8.45 -4.62
N LYS A 66 -4.99 7.16 -4.79
CA LYS A 66 -5.76 6.68 -5.94
C LYS A 66 -7.08 7.44 -6.07
N TYR A 67 -7.86 7.52 -4.99
CA TYR A 67 -9.12 8.26 -5.00
C TYR A 67 -8.95 9.74 -5.38
N PHE A 68 -7.94 10.43 -4.84
CA PHE A 68 -7.72 11.85 -5.14
C PHE A 68 -7.27 12.09 -6.59
N ILE A 69 -6.35 11.26 -7.10
CA ILE A 69 -5.83 11.38 -8.46
C ILE A 69 -6.95 11.10 -9.47
N GLU A 70 -7.74 10.04 -9.26
CA GLU A 70 -8.85 9.68 -10.14
C GLU A 70 -9.99 10.70 -10.10
N ALA A 71 -10.30 11.28 -8.93
CA ALA A 71 -11.25 12.38 -8.82
C ALA A 71 -10.79 13.67 -9.50
N ASN A 72 -9.51 13.79 -9.83
CA ASN A 72 -8.93 14.86 -10.62
C ASN A 72 -8.82 14.51 -12.13
N ASN A 73 -9.63 13.54 -12.59
CA ASN A 73 -9.68 13.06 -13.97
C ASN A 73 -8.35 12.50 -14.53
N GLN A 74 -7.49 12.01 -13.66
CA GLN A 74 -6.22 11.36 -14.01
C GLN A 74 -6.33 9.86 -13.77
N LYS A 75 -5.74 9.04 -14.65
CA LYS A 75 -5.79 7.58 -14.53
C LYS A 75 -4.65 7.05 -13.68
N THR A 76 -4.94 6.06 -12.84
CA THR A 76 -3.92 5.40 -12.01
C THR A 76 -3.79 3.92 -12.35
N SER A 77 -2.56 3.40 -12.36
CA SER A 77 -2.31 1.98 -12.10
C SER A 77 -1.89 1.83 -10.63
N ALA A 78 -2.35 0.77 -9.95
CA ALA A 78 -1.96 0.53 -8.57
C ALA A 78 -1.62 -0.93 -8.33
N TYR A 79 -0.49 -1.16 -7.63
CA TYR A 79 -0.01 -2.47 -7.19
C TYR A 79 -0.03 -2.54 -5.69
N ILE A 80 -0.82 -3.46 -5.11
CA ILE A 80 -0.96 -3.66 -3.67
C ILE A 80 -0.62 -5.09 -3.25
N SER A 81 -0.22 -5.25 -2.00
CA SER A 81 0.06 -6.57 -1.42
C SER A 81 -0.18 -6.61 0.09
N PRO A 82 -0.79 -7.70 0.59
CA PRO A 82 -1.47 -8.77 -0.12
C PRO A 82 -2.83 -8.36 -0.70
N SER A 83 -3.47 -9.24 -1.48
CA SER A 83 -4.91 -9.16 -1.79
C SER A 83 -5.73 -9.72 -0.63
N LEU A 84 -6.96 -9.27 -0.46
CA LEU A 84 -7.87 -9.72 0.60
C LEU A 84 -8.75 -10.89 0.14
N LYS A 85 -9.50 -10.70 -0.93
CA LYS A 85 -10.49 -11.68 -1.42
C LYS A 85 -10.06 -12.35 -2.71
N ASN A 86 -9.31 -11.61 -3.54
CA ASN A 86 -9.01 -12.02 -4.91
C ASN A 86 -7.65 -11.49 -5.36
N ILE A 87 -6.85 -12.34 -6.02
CA ILE A 87 -5.53 -11.95 -6.51
C ILE A 87 -5.56 -10.74 -7.45
N ARG A 88 -6.65 -10.53 -8.18
CA ARG A 88 -6.83 -9.40 -9.11
C ARG A 88 -6.78 -8.05 -8.41
N GLU A 89 -7.15 -7.98 -7.11
CA GLU A 89 -7.09 -6.75 -6.30
C GLU A 89 -5.68 -6.15 -6.24
N ARG A 90 -4.66 -6.98 -6.48
CA ARG A 90 -3.27 -6.52 -6.56
C ARG A 90 -2.99 -5.61 -7.76
N PHE A 91 -3.87 -5.61 -8.77
CA PHE A 91 -3.60 -5.05 -10.10
C PHE A 91 -4.73 -4.14 -10.56
N TRP A 92 -4.78 -2.92 -10.05
CA TRP A 92 -5.68 -1.87 -10.55
C TRP A 92 -5.10 -1.22 -11.81
N MET A 93 -5.91 -1.02 -12.86
CA MET A 93 -5.45 -0.53 -14.16
C MET A 93 -6.30 0.65 -14.69
N GLY A 94 -6.60 1.60 -13.84
CA GLY A 94 -7.33 2.82 -14.17
C GLY A 94 -8.84 2.73 -13.95
N ASN A 95 -9.51 1.75 -14.56
CA ASN A 95 -10.95 1.59 -14.42
C ASN A 95 -11.33 0.25 -13.78
N ASN A 96 -10.50 -0.77 -13.96
CA ASN A 96 -10.77 -2.15 -13.54
C ASN A 96 -9.52 -2.84 -13.02
N PHE A 97 -9.71 -3.91 -12.27
CA PHE A 97 -8.66 -4.88 -11.98
C PHE A 97 -8.34 -5.70 -13.24
N LEU A 98 -7.10 -6.16 -13.35
CA LEU A 98 -6.75 -7.11 -14.41
C LEU A 98 -7.70 -8.31 -14.40
N SER A 99 -8.07 -8.79 -15.58
CA SER A 99 -8.77 -10.04 -15.72
C SER A 99 -7.84 -11.25 -15.50
N TYR A 100 -8.39 -12.41 -15.18
CA TYR A 100 -7.61 -13.64 -15.07
C TYR A 100 -6.91 -14.01 -16.39
N GLN A 101 -7.50 -13.67 -17.52
CA GLN A 101 -6.91 -13.91 -18.84
C GLN A 101 -5.67 -13.04 -19.07
N GLU A 102 -5.72 -11.74 -18.73
CA GLU A 102 -4.57 -10.83 -18.82
C GLU A 102 -3.42 -11.28 -17.91
N ILE A 103 -3.75 -11.72 -16.68
CA ILE A 103 -2.75 -12.26 -15.74
C ILE A 103 -2.10 -13.51 -16.34
N LYS A 104 -2.89 -14.48 -16.84
CA LYS A 104 -2.37 -15.71 -17.47
C LYS A 104 -1.54 -15.43 -18.72
N LYS A 105 -1.97 -14.48 -19.57
CA LYS A 105 -1.18 -14.04 -20.74
C LYS A 105 0.18 -13.51 -20.30
N SER A 106 0.22 -12.66 -19.27
CA SER A 106 1.46 -12.12 -18.74
C SER A 106 2.36 -13.21 -18.13
N MET A 107 1.79 -14.19 -17.41
CA MET A 107 2.53 -15.35 -16.90
C MET A 107 3.23 -16.11 -18.02
N LYS A 108 2.53 -16.42 -19.11
CA LYS A 108 3.13 -17.11 -20.29
C LYS A 108 4.28 -16.31 -20.90
N VAL A 109 4.19 -14.99 -20.94
CA VAL A 109 5.28 -14.11 -21.43
C VAL A 109 6.50 -14.20 -20.51
N ILE A 110 6.30 -14.24 -19.20
CA ILE A 110 7.37 -14.37 -18.19
C ILE A 110 8.02 -15.76 -18.28
N GLU A 111 7.23 -16.82 -18.38
CA GLU A 111 7.71 -18.21 -18.51
C GLU A 111 8.63 -18.42 -19.70
N LYS A 112 8.32 -17.80 -20.83
CA LYS A 112 9.17 -17.85 -22.05
C LYS A 112 10.58 -17.29 -21.82
N GLN A 113 10.80 -16.47 -20.78
CA GLN A 113 12.13 -15.94 -20.47
C GLN A 113 13.05 -16.98 -19.82
N LYS A 114 12.51 -18.11 -19.34
CA LYS A 114 13.24 -19.23 -18.70
C LYS A 114 14.14 -18.79 -17.52
N ILE A 115 13.67 -17.82 -16.74
CA ILE A 115 14.37 -17.30 -15.54
C ILE A 115 13.55 -17.67 -14.30
N ASN A 116 14.23 -18.25 -13.31
CA ASN A 116 13.60 -18.57 -12.02
C ASN A 116 13.30 -17.30 -11.25
N LEU A 117 12.02 -17.09 -10.88
CA LEU A 117 11.52 -15.96 -10.10
C LEU A 117 10.81 -16.43 -8.85
N THR A 118 10.75 -15.60 -7.83
CA THR A 118 9.78 -15.78 -6.75
C THR A 118 8.38 -15.40 -7.23
N ILE A 119 7.34 -15.94 -6.60
CA ILE A 119 5.95 -15.58 -6.94
C ILE A 119 5.73 -14.08 -6.84
N PHE A 120 6.35 -13.41 -5.84
CA PHE A 120 6.20 -11.96 -5.70
C PHE A 120 6.87 -11.18 -6.85
N GLU A 121 8.03 -11.63 -7.32
CA GLU A 121 8.67 -11.07 -8.53
C GLU A 121 7.80 -11.26 -9.77
N VAL A 122 7.22 -12.45 -9.96
CA VAL A 122 6.27 -12.72 -11.07
C VAL A 122 5.09 -11.75 -11.02
N LEU A 123 4.46 -11.58 -9.85
CA LEU A 123 3.33 -10.66 -9.69
C LEU A 123 3.74 -9.21 -9.98
N THR A 124 4.96 -8.79 -9.58
CA THR A 124 5.49 -7.47 -9.89
C THR A 124 5.68 -7.28 -11.40
N VAL A 125 6.25 -8.27 -12.10
CA VAL A 125 6.41 -8.20 -13.57
C VAL A 125 5.05 -8.17 -14.27
N ILE A 126 4.05 -8.96 -13.81
CA ILE A 126 2.68 -8.91 -14.34
C ILE A 126 2.12 -7.49 -14.24
N PHE A 127 2.27 -6.85 -13.07
CA PHE A 127 1.84 -5.46 -12.90
C PHE A 127 2.52 -4.54 -13.90
N ILE A 128 3.86 -4.56 -13.97
CA ILE A 128 4.66 -3.68 -14.84
C ILE A 128 4.27 -3.85 -16.30
N LEU A 129 4.15 -5.08 -16.82
CA LEU A 129 3.77 -5.35 -18.20
C LEU A 129 2.41 -4.74 -18.57
N ASN A 130 1.44 -4.84 -17.68
CA ASN A 130 0.11 -4.34 -17.95
C ASN A 130 -0.02 -2.83 -17.70
N ALA A 131 0.64 -2.28 -16.69
CA ALA A 131 0.69 -0.84 -16.46
C ALA A 131 1.39 -0.10 -17.61
N ALA A 132 2.48 -0.66 -18.15
CA ALA A 132 3.17 -0.11 -19.32
C ALA A 132 2.27 -0.04 -20.57
N LYS A 133 1.38 -1.04 -20.77
CA LYS A 133 0.40 -1.06 -21.87
C LYS A 133 -0.71 -0.04 -21.67
N LYS A 134 -1.18 0.17 -20.43
CA LYS A 134 -2.25 1.13 -20.11
C LYS A 134 -1.81 2.58 -20.20
N ASN A 135 -0.52 2.85 -20.00
CA ASN A 135 0.08 4.19 -20.08
C ASN A 135 -0.66 5.21 -19.20
N ASN A 136 -1.10 4.82 -18.01
CA ASN A 136 -1.80 5.67 -17.07
C ASN A 136 -0.92 6.81 -16.54
N ASP A 137 -1.54 7.91 -16.06
CA ASP A 137 -0.84 9.12 -15.62
C ASP A 137 0.04 8.89 -14.40
N TYR A 138 -0.42 8.05 -13.46
CA TYR A 138 0.30 7.70 -12.22
C TYR A 138 0.34 6.20 -12.00
N ASN A 139 1.46 5.73 -11.45
CA ASN A 139 1.67 4.36 -11.07
C ASN A 139 1.99 4.27 -9.58
N LEU A 140 1.02 3.83 -8.77
CA LEU A 140 1.09 3.73 -7.32
C LEU A 140 1.56 2.32 -6.94
N ILE A 141 2.70 2.20 -6.26
CA ILE A 141 3.32 0.89 -6.01
C ILE A 141 3.59 0.72 -4.53
N GLU A 142 2.87 -0.21 -3.90
CA GLU A 142 3.12 -0.63 -2.53
C GLU A 142 4.35 -1.52 -2.46
N ALA A 143 5.34 -1.14 -1.66
CA ALA A 143 6.48 -1.99 -1.36
C ALA A 143 6.07 -3.25 -0.59
N GLY A 144 6.73 -4.35 -0.85
CA GLY A 144 6.51 -5.60 -0.14
C GLY A 144 6.98 -5.56 1.32
N ALA A 145 7.76 -6.55 1.74
CA ALA A 145 8.21 -6.65 3.13
C ALA A 145 9.33 -5.65 3.48
N LEU A 146 10.35 -5.60 2.63
CA LEU A 146 11.54 -4.72 2.74
C LEU A 146 11.72 -4.02 1.41
N PHE A 147 12.42 -2.86 1.38
CA PHE A 147 12.53 -2.12 0.14
C PHE A 147 13.86 -2.31 -0.60
N ALA A 148 14.96 -2.51 0.11
CA ALA A 148 16.33 -2.56 -0.44
C ALA A 148 16.48 -3.49 -1.65
N LYS A 149 16.01 -4.71 -1.54
CA LYS A 149 16.06 -5.74 -2.58
C LYS A 149 14.67 -6.25 -2.94
N ASP A 150 13.65 -5.46 -2.66
CA ASP A 150 12.26 -5.75 -2.98
C ASP A 150 12.03 -5.56 -4.48
N SER A 151 11.24 -6.45 -5.09
CA SER A 151 10.93 -6.39 -6.52
C SER A 151 10.21 -5.10 -6.96
N THR A 152 9.76 -4.29 -6.01
CA THR A 152 9.16 -2.98 -6.27
C THR A 152 10.17 -1.83 -6.28
N ASN A 153 11.45 -2.09 -5.93
CA ASN A 153 12.54 -1.10 -5.97
C ASN A 153 13.32 -1.18 -7.29
N LEU A 154 12.64 -0.88 -8.39
CA LEU A 154 13.16 -1.02 -9.75
C LEU A 154 13.26 0.30 -10.51
N PHE A 155 12.72 1.37 -9.96
CA PHE A 155 12.58 2.65 -10.65
C PHE A 155 13.71 3.58 -10.26
N ASP A 156 14.50 4.01 -11.25
CA ASP A 156 15.65 4.89 -11.02
C ASP A 156 15.21 6.30 -10.61
N PHE A 157 14.10 6.80 -11.19
CA PHE A 157 13.59 8.15 -10.99
C PHE A 157 12.09 8.15 -10.64
N PRO A 158 11.68 7.55 -9.51
CA PRO A 158 10.30 7.66 -9.08
C PRO A 158 9.98 9.11 -8.73
N LYS A 159 8.79 9.57 -9.09
CA LYS A 159 8.35 10.93 -8.78
C LYS A 159 8.31 11.21 -7.29
N ILE A 160 7.85 10.22 -6.51
CA ILE A 160 7.72 10.28 -5.06
C ILE A 160 8.06 8.93 -4.44
N GLN A 161 8.77 8.97 -3.32
CA GLN A 161 8.88 7.84 -2.39
C GLN A 161 8.30 8.24 -1.05
N ALA A 162 7.13 7.68 -0.72
CA ALA A 162 6.36 8.02 0.47
C ALA A 162 6.59 6.98 1.58
N ILE A 163 7.09 7.43 2.72
CA ILE A 163 7.44 6.60 3.86
C ILE A 163 6.33 6.70 4.90
N VAL A 164 5.50 5.69 5.03
CA VAL A 164 4.52 5.55 6.12
C VAL A 164 5.19 5.05 7.40
N ASN A 165 4.42 4.79 8.46
CA ASN A 165 4.96 4.33 9.74
C ASN A 165 5.92 3.13 9.57
N ILE A 166 7.10 3.19 10.22
CA ILE A 166 8.06 2.11 10.30
C ILE A 166 8.10 1.58 11.75
N ASN A 167 7.99 0.25 11.89
CA ASN A 167 8.10 -0.46 13.16
C ASN A 167 8.80 -1.82 12.97
N LYS A 168 8.97 -2.57 14.05
CA LYS A 168 9.58 -3.90 14.03
C LYS A 168 8.64 -4.90 13.35
N GLN A 169 8.85 -5.12 12.06
CA GLN A 169 8.17 -6.15 11.28
C GLN A 169 9.17 -6.84 10.36
N HIS A 170 8.84 -8.06 9.90
CA HIS A 170 9.64 -8.84 8.97
C HIS A 170 11.06 -9.16 9.46
N LEU A 171 11.23 -9.30 10.79
CA LEU A 171 12.54 -9.56 11.40
C LEU A 171 13.14 -10.92 11.00
N ASN A 172 12.31 -11.88 10.62
CA ASN A 172 12.71 -13.20 10.13
C ASN A 172 13.52 -13.14 8.81
N PHE A 173 13.43 -12.05 8.06
CA PHE A 173 14.20 -11.81 6.83
C PHE A 173 15.52 -11.09 7.06
N LEU A 174 15.84 -10.72 8.29
CA LEU A 174 17.00 -9.90 8.65
C LEU A 174 18.04 -10.68 9.44
N LYS A 175 19.31 -10.44 9.13
CA LYS A 175 20.43 -10.97 9.91
C LYS A 175 20.43 -10.39 11.33
N LYS A 176 20.38 -9.06 11.43
CA LYS A 176 20.23 -8.32 12.69
C LYS A 176 18.76 -8.02 12.91
N LYS A 177 18.09 -8.74 13.79
CA LYS A 177 16.64 -8.61 14.08
C LYS A 177 16.33 -7.33 14.87
N THR A 178 16.83 -6.19 14.42
CA THR A 178 16.72 -4.88 15.08
C THR A 178 15.85 -3.90 14.28
N LEU A 179 15.29 -2.90 14.97
CA LEU A 179 14.57 -1.81 14.32
C LEU A 179 15.47 -1.00 13.38
N ASN A 180 16.76 -0.84 13.73
CA ASN A 180 17.74 -0.15 12.89
C ASN A 180 17.91 -0.84 11.53
N GLU A 181 18.01 -2.17 11.55
CA GLU A 181 18.12 -2.94 10.31
C GLU A 181 16.83 -2.83 9.48
N VAL A 182 15.65 -2.87 10.12
CA VAL A 182 14.37 -2.63 9.42
C VAL A 182 14.36 -1.25 8.75
N ILE A 183 14.80 -0.20 9.46
CA ILE A 183 14.86 1.16 8.91
C ILE A 183 15.83 1.20 7.72
N TYR A 184 17.05 0.68 7.89
CA TYR A 184 18.04 0.62 6.82
C TYR A 184 17.51 -0.08 5.57
N GLN A 185 16.93 -1.26 5.73
CA GLN A 185 16.36 -2.04 4.62
C GLN A 185 15.18 -1.33 3.92
N LYS A 186 14.47 -0.45 4.61
CA LYS A 186 13.34 0.28 4.02
C LYS A 186 13.75 1.62 3.40
N VAL A 187 14.73 2.33 3.97
CA VAL A 187 15.04 3.70 3.54
C VAL A 187 16.49 3.93 3.13
N GLY A 188 17.39 2.99 3.38
CA GLY A 188 18.81 3.11 2.97
C GLY A 188 19.02 3.01 1.45
N PHE A 189 17.99 2.60 0.69
CA PHE A 189 18.06 2.34 -0.75
C PHE A 189 17.05 3.14 -1.55
N LEU A 190 16.69 4.31 -1.04
CA LEU A 190 15.84 5.26 -1.77
C LEU A 190 16.57 5.76 -3.03
N SER A 191 15.79 6.00 -4.08
CA SER A 191 16.31 6.50 -5.35
C SER A 191 16.89 7.90 -5.18
N ASN A 192 17.91 8.21 -5.96
CA ASN A 192 18.43 9.57 -6.05
C ASN A 192 17.41 10.48 -6.77
N PHE A 193 17.51 11.79 -6.56
CA PHE A 193 16.70 12.78 -7.29
C PHE A 193 15.19 12.50 -7.26
N THR A 194 14.66 12.10 -6.10
CA THR A 194 13.23 11.87 -5.87
C THR A 194 12.72 12.73 -4.73
N ASN A 195 11.43 13.03 -4.74
CA ASN A 195 10.78 13.70 -3.61
C ASN A 195 10.46 12.67 -2.53
N ILE A 196 11.01 12.86 -1.34
CA ILE A 196 10.78 12.00 -0.18
C ILE A 196 9.70 12.61 0.70
N TYR A 197 8.63 11.87 0.91
CA TYR A 197 7.57 12.23 1.84
C TYR A 197 7.62 11.33 3.06
N ILE A 198 7.69 11.91 4.26
CA ILE A 198 7.78 11.14 5.52
C ILE A 198 6.54 11.42 6.35
N GLY A 199 5.68 10.40 6.50
CA GLY A 199 4.54 10.40 7.38
C GLY A 199 4.94 10.36 8.86
N LYS A 200 3.96 10.26 9.76
CA LYS A 200 4.21 10.25 11.20
C LYS A 200 5.08 9.07 11.61
N GLN A 201 6.12 9.35 12.38
CA GLN A 201 7.07 8.39 12.93
C GLN A 201 7.24 8.61 14.44
N LYS A 202 7.73 7.59 15.15
CA LYS A 202 8.31 7.79 16.49
C LYS A 202 9.57 8.66 16.37
N PRO A 203 9.91 9.54 17.35
CA PRO A 203 11.06 10.44 17.24
C PRO A 203 12.37 9.73 16.90
N LEU A 204 12.68 8.63 17.57
CA LEU A 204 13.88 7.83 17.30
C LEU A 204 13.91 7.27 15.88
N VAL A 205 12.77 6.79 15.35
CA VAL A 205 12.66 6.29 13.98
C VAL A 205 12.91 7.41 12.99
N LEU A 206 12.31 8.59 13.23
CA LEU A 206 12.50 9.76 12.37
C LEU A 206 13.97 10.20 12.32
N LYS A 207 14.65 10.27 13.49
CA LYS A 207 16.10 10.57 13.57
C LYS A 207 16.91 9.60 12.71
N LYS A 208 16.61 8.29 12.79
CA LYS A 208 17.33 7.26 12.02
C LYS A 208 17.01 7.30 10.53
N ILE A 209 15.76 7.59 10.14
CA ILE A 209 15.41 7.82 8.74
C ILE A 209 16.28 8.95 8.17
N HIS A 210 16.40 10.06 8.89
CA HIS A 210 17.22 11.20 8.45
C HIS A 210 18.69 10.85 8.18
N GLN A 211 19.28 9.90 8.91
CA GLN A 211 20.65 9.43 8.69
C GLN A 211 20.85 8.74 7.34
N HIS A 212 19.77 8.24 6.72
CA HIS A 212 19.81 7.57 5.41
C HIS A 212 19.37 8.46 4.25
N LEU A 213 18.95 9.71 4.53
CA LEU A 213 18.57 10.65 3.47
C LEU A 213 19.83 11.23 2.83
N LYS A 214 19.79 11.35 1.50
CA LYS A 214 20.87 11.94 0.72
C LYS A 214 20.66 13.46 0.57
N ARG A 215 21.72 14.22 0.31
CA ARG A 215 21.65 15.68 0.10
C ARG A 215 20.72 16.08 -1.04
N ASN A 216 20.60 15.25 -2.05
CA ASN A 216 19.75 15.51 -3.24
C ASN A 216 18.25 15.25 -3.01
N HIS A 217 17.86 14.73 -1.85
CA HIS A 217 16.45 14.47 -1.58
C HIS A 217 15.72 15.75 -1.20
N SER A 218 14.66 16.09 -1.94
CA SER A 218 13.64 17.03 -1.47
C SER A 218 12.77 16.34 -0.44
N VAL A 219 12.75 16.83 0.80
CA VAL A 219 12.10 16.15 1.94
C VAL A 219 10.92 16.94 2.47
N VAL A 220 9.75 16.32 2.43
CA VAL A 220 8.49 16.82 3.02
C VAL A 220 8.10 15.91 4.19
N LYS A 221 8.02 16.42 5.41
CA LYS A 221 7.85 15.58 6.61
C LYS A 221 6.79 16.08 7.59
N TYR A 222 6.11 15.14 8.24
CA TYR A 222 5.25 15.36 9.39
C TYR A 222 6.11 15.60 10.67
N PRO A 223 5.72 16.47 11.60
CA PRO A 223 4.57 17.39 11.55
C PRO A 223 4.89 18.77 10.99
N ASN A 224 6.09 18.98 10.45
CA ASN A 224 6.61 20.30 10.09
C ASN A 224 5.85 20.95 8.93
N THR A 225 5.42 20.13 7.96
CA THR A 225 4.77 20.63 6.74
C THR A 225 3.27 20.42 6.72
N TRP A 226 2.76 19.44 7.47
CA TRP A 226 1.32 19.22 7.70
C TRP A 226 1.09 18.49 9.03
N LYS A 227 -0.14 18.50 9.51
CA LYS A 227 -0.55 17.73 10.69
C LYS A 227 -2.03 17.41 10.70
N LEU A 228 -2.40 16.34 11.42
CA LEU A 228 -3.76 16.06 11.86
C LEU A 228 -4.03 16.87 13.12
N ILE A 229 -5.11 17.63 13.15
CA ILE A 229 -5.58 18.33 14.33
C ILE A 229 -7.01 17.91 14.66
N GLN A 230 -7.36 17.93 15.94
CA GLN A 230 -8.73 17.73 16.42
C GLN A 230 -9.18 19.01 17.12
N SER A 231 -10.37 19.49 16.78
CA SER A 231 -10.98 20.68 17.37
C SER A 231 -12.50 20.53 17.38
N LYS A 232 -13.15 20.79 18.50
CA LYS A 232 -14.60 20.70 18.68
C LYS A 232 -15.17 19.37 18.14
N GLY A 233 -14.54 18.25 18.53
CA GLY A 233 -14.96 16.90 18.11
C GLY A 233 -14.69 16.53 16.64
N LYS A 234 -14.22 17.45 15.81
CA LYS A 234 -13.95 17.24 14.39
C LYS A 234 -12.45 17.12 14.11
N PHE A 235 -12.10 16.35 13.08
CA PHE A 235 -10.72 16.21 12.62
C PHE A 235 -10.45 17.04 11.38
N TYR A 236 -9.23 17.58 11.30
CA TYR A 236 -8.79 18.44 10.21
C TYR A 236 -7.38 18.08 9.77
N TYR A 237 -7.13 18.12 8.48
CA TYR A 237 -5.80 18.34 7.93
C TYR A 237 -5.44 19.81 8.07
N LYS A 238 -4.19 20.11 8.43
CA LYS A 238 -3.66 21.47 8.49
C LYS A 238 -2.24 21.53 7.94
N ASP A 239 -1.97 22.43 7.01
CA ASP A 239 -0.64 22.87 6.60
C ASP A 239 -0.48 24.39 6.86
N LYS A 240 0.61 25.00 6.33
CA LYS A 240 0.85 26.44 6.48
C LYS A 240 -0.23 27.32 5.84
N LYS A 241 -0.85 26.85 4.74
CA LYS A 241 -1.79 27.63 3.93
C LYS A 241 -3.23 27.16 4.02
N ARG A 242 -3.49 25.92 4.47
CA ARG A 242 -4.80 25.27 4.34
C ARG A 242 -5.22 24.57 5.61
N LYS A 243 -6.52 24.63 5.86
CA LYS A 243 -7.23 23.79 6.82
C LYS A 243 -8.36 23.09 6.07
N ILE A 244 -8.42 21.75 6.11
CA ILE A 244 -9.41 20.91 5.43
C ILE A 244 -10.10 20.05 6.48
N ILE A 245 -11.43 20.08 6.54
CA ILE A 245 -12.20 19.18 7.40
C ILE A 245 -12.17 17.77 6.85
N LEU A 246 -11.95 16.78 7.72
CA LEU A 246 -11.97 15.38 7.36
C LEU A 246 -13.39 14.82 7.57
N ASN A 247 -14.29 15.15 6.65
CA ASN A 247 -15.65 14.62 6.67
C ASN A 247 -15.66 13.18 6.15
N THR A 248 -15.24 12.23 7.00
CA THR A 248 -15.10 10.82 6.63
C THR A 248 -16.35 10.03 7.03
N LYS A 249 -16.81 9.17 6.11
CA LYS A 249 -17.91 8.22 6.36
C LYS A 249 -17.40 6.84 6.79
N TYR A 250 -16.24 6.43 6.27
CA TYR A 250 -15.73 5.06 6.40
C TYR A 250 -14.36 4.99 7.08
N ILE A 251 -13.84 6.10 7.59
CA ILE A 251 -12.52 6.14 8.24
C ILE A 251 -12.74 6.49 9.71
N HIS A 252 -12.49 5.53 10.58
CA HIS A 252 -12.91 5.60 11.97
C HIS A 252 -11.77 5.76 12.96
N SER A 253 -10.51 5.41 12.60
CA SER A 253 -9.39 5.47 13.54
C SER A 253 -8.43 6.60 13.26
N LYS A 254 -7.74 7.05 14.32
CA LYS A 254 -6.75 8.12 14.25
C LYS A 254 -5.60 7.78 13.30
N GLY A 255 -5.13 6.52 13.29
CA GLY A 255 -4.06 6.08 12.38
C GLY A 255 -4.45 6.16 10.91
N LEU A 256 -5.71 5.81 10.57
CA LEU A 256 -6.22 5.96 9.21
C LEU A 256 -6.40 7.42 8.81
N LEU A 257 -6.84 8.30 9.75
CA LEU A 257 -6.93 9.75 9.52
C LEU A 257 -5.53 10.38 9.31
N GLU A 258 -4.51 9.91 10.01
CA GLU A 258 -3.12 10.36 9.81
C GLU A 258 -2.62 9.99 8.40
N ASN A 259 -2.93 8.78 7.91
CA ASN A 259 -2.59 8.38 6.54
C ASN A 259 -3.40 9.15 5.49
N LEU A 260 -4.67 9.47 5.79
CA LEU A 260 -5.48 10.35 4.92
C LEU A 260 -4.88 11.76 4.84
N CYS A 261 -4.46 12.35 5.96
CA CYS A 261 -3.76 13.64 5.97
C CYS A 261 -2.46 13.58 5.15
N PHE A 262 -1.75 12.46 5.22
CA PHE A 262 -0.55 12.25 4.43
C PHE A 262 -0.86 12.21 2.93
N ALA A 263 -1.92 11.51 2.52
CA ALA A 263 -2.39 11.50 1.14
C ALA A 263 -2.84 12.90 0.68
N ILE A 264 -3.55 13.66 1.53
CA ILE A 264 -3.97 15.04 1.22
C ILE A 264 -2.75 15.92 0.95
N LYS A 265 -1.69 15.81 1.76
CA LYS A 265 -0.46 16.59 1.54
C LYS A 265 0.15 16.28 0.17
N ILE A 266 0.31 15.01 -0.17
CA ILE A 266 0.85 14.60 -1.47
C ILE A 266 -0.07 15.08 -2.60
N ALA A 267 -1.38 14.89 -2.48
CA ALA A 267 -2.36 15.31 -3.49
C ALA A 267 -2.32 16.83 -3.76
N LEU A 268 -2.20 17.65 -2.70
CA LEU A 268 -2.07 19.09 -2.83
C LEU A 268 -0.75 19.50 -3.53
N ASP A 269 0.34 18.80 -3.25
CA ASP A 269 1.63 19.05 -3.90
C ASP A 269 1.64 18.57 -5.36
N LEU A 270 0.83 17.55 -5.69
CA LEU A 270 0.52 17.16 -7.07
C LEU A 270 -0.46 18.10 -7.78
N LYS A 271 -0.82 19.25 -7.15
CA LYS A 271 -1.70 20.28 -7.67
C LYS A 271 -3.17 19.85 -7.81
N ILE A 272 -3.59 18.82 -7.08
CA ILE A 272 -5.01 18.46 -7.00
C ILE A 272 -5.74 19.54 -6.20
N ASN A 273 -6.85 20.03 -6.76
CA ASN A 273 -7.61 21.14 -6.19
C ASN A 273 -8.19 20.75 -4.80
N LYS A 274 -8.15 21.70 -3.86
CA LYS A 274 -8.73 21.53 -2.52
C LYS A 274 -10.19 21.10 -2.55
N LYS A 275 -11.03 21.71 -3.41
CA LYS A 275 -12.45 21.35 -3.55
C LYS A 275 -12.63 19.89 -4.00
N THR A 276 -11.80 19.42 -4.93
CA THR A 276 -11.80 17.99 -5.37
C THR A 276 -11.46 17.08 -4.21
N ILE A 277 -10.44 17.40 -3.43
CA ILE A 277 -10.06 16.63 -2.24
C ILE A 277 -11.21 16.55 -1.24
N GLU A 278 -11.82 17.70 -0.88
CA GLU A 278 -12.93 17.78 0.08
C GLU A 278 -14.14 16.96 -0.36
N LYS A 279 -14.51 17.00 -1.66
CA LYS A 279 -15.59 16.18 -2.23
C LYS A 279 -15.29 14.68 -2.23
N THR A 280 -14.02 14.30 -2.32
CA THR A 280 -13.60 12.90 -2.43
C THR A 280 -13.53 12.21 -1.06
N ILE A 281 -13.15 12.93 0.01
CA ILE A 281 -12.94 12.38 1.36
C ILE A 281 -14.11 11.48 1.84
N PRO A 282 -15.40 11.85 1.71
CA PRO A 282 -16.51 11.03 2.19
C PRO A 282 -16.63 9.66 1.50
N ASN A 283 -16.07 9.51 0.31
CA ASN A 283 -16.15 8.30 -0.51
C ASN A 283 -14.98 7.33 -0.27
N ILE A 284 -13.91 7.78 0.42
CA ILE A 284 -12.74 6.96 0.68
C ILE A 284 -13.07 5.88 1.70
N LYS A 285 -12.85 4.62 1.33
CA LYS A 285 -13.01 3.45 2.20
C LYS A 285 -11.82 2.51 2.04
N PHE A 286 -11.52 1.79 3.11
CA PHE A 286 -10.44 0.82 3.16
C PHE A 286 -10.99 -0.54 3.53
N GLU A 287 -10.93 -1.51 2.64
CA GLU A 287 -11.35 -2.87 2.92
C GLU A 287 -10.50 -3.48 4.04
N ALA A 288 -11.14 -4.18 4.96
CA ALA A 288 -10.54 -4.80 6.14
C ALA A 288 -9.64 -3.86 6.96
N ARG A 289 -10.05 -2.60 7.11
CA ARG A 289 -9.40 -1.61 7.99
C ARG A 289 -10.46 -0.87 8.79
N ILE A 290 -10.87 -1.46 9.91
CA ILE A 290 -11.99 -1.00 10.76
C ILE A 290 -13.24 -0.83 9.87
N GLU A 291 -13.50 -1.83 9.06
CA GLU A 291 -14.58 -1.85 8.09
C GLU A 291 -15.86 -2.42 8.70
N TYR A 292 -16.94 -1.65 8.67
CA TYR A 292 -18.26 -2.16 8.99
C TYR A 292 -18.87 -2.88 7.79
N ILE A 293 -19.06 -4.20 7.94
CA ILE A 293 -19.64 -5.03 6.91
C ILE A 293 -21.17 -4.92 6.98
N GLN A 294 -21.81 -4.53 5.89
CA GLN A 294 -23.25 -4.31 5.81
C GLN A 294 -24.00 -5.38 5.00
N LYS A 295 -23.28 -6.24 4.27
CA LYS A 295 -23.88 -7.25 3.38
C LYS A 295 -23.08 -8.55 3.45
N GLY A 296 -23.77 -9.67 3.24
CA GLY A 296 -23.16 -11.00 3.15
C GLY A 296 -23.84 -12.04 4.02
N LYS A 297 -23.42 -13.30 3.91
CA LYS A 297 -24.05 -14.43 4.64
C LYS A 297 -23.96 -14.29 6.16
N LEU A 298 -22.86 -13.75 6.68
CA LEU A 298 -22.68 -13.54 8.13
C LEU A 298 -23.66 -12.47 8.66
N ILE A 299 -23.89 -11.40 7.90
CA ILE A 299 -24.81 -10.32 8.32
C ILE A 299 -26.24 -10.81 8.48
N LYS A 300 -26.64 -11.83 7.73
CA LYS A 300 -27.98 -12.46 7.88
C LYS A 300 -28.13 -13.29 9.16
N LYS A 301 -27.01 -13.57 9.87
CA LYS A 301 -26.98 -14.41 11.08
C LYS A 301 -26.80 -13.62 12.37
N ILE A 302 -26.51 -12.32 12.29
CA ILE A 302 -26.42 -11.45 13.47
C ILE A 302 -27.75 -10.80 13.77
N TYR A 303 -27.98 -10.39 15.01
CA TYR A 303 -29.18 -9.68 15.43
C TYR A 303 -29.23 -8.27 14.84
N LYS A 304 -30.43 -7.71 14.71
CA LYS A 304 -30.67 -6.40 14.08
C LYS A 304 -29.87 -5.26 14.71
N ASN A 305 -29.56 -5.36 16.00
CA ASN A 305 -28.81 -4.35 16.76
C ASN A 305 -27.30 -4.56 16.72
N GLU A 306 -26.83 -5.67 16.18
CA GLU A 306 -25.41 -5.99 16.13
C GLU A 306 -24.75 -5.41 14.87
N LYS A 307 -23.47 -5.10 15.01
CA LYS A 307 -22.63 -4.62 13.91
C LYS A 307 -21.44 -5.53 13.74
N PHE A 308 -21.15 -5.92 12.53
CA PHE A 308 -19.99 -6.72 12.19
C PHE A 308 -18.85 -5.81 11.72
N LEU A 309 -17.74 -5.83 12.46
CA LEU A 309 -16.53 -5.06 12.14
C LEU A 309 -15.41 -6.00 11.73
N LEU A 310 -14.75 -5.69 10.62
CA LEU A 310 -13.61 -6.45 10.09
C LEU A 310 -12.35 -5.57 10.11
N ASP A 311 -11.28 -6.12 10.69
CA ASP A 311 -9.94 -5.49 10.60
C ASP A 311 -8.86 -6.54 10.36
N GLY A 312 -7.91 -6.24 9.49
CA GLY A 312 -6.77 -7.08 9.17
C GLY A 312 -5.52 -6.75 9.98
N CYS A 313 -5.67 -6.27 11.21
CA CYS A 313 -4.53 -5.94 12.06
C CYS A 313 -3.69 -7.20 12.36
N HIS A 314 -2.38 -7.05 12.25
CA HIS A 314 -1.41 -8.13 12.41
C HIS A 314 -0.05 -7.63 12.93
N SER A 315 -0.04 -6.45 13.52
CA SER A 315 1.13 -5.85 14.17
C SER A 315 0.71 -5.18 15.47
N GLU A 316 1.64 -5.00 16.40
CA GLU A 316 1.39 -4.29 17.67
C GLU A 316 0.80 -2.88 17.42
N VAL A 317 1.33 -2.16 16.43
CA VAL A 317 0.86 -0.80 16.10
C VAL A 317 -0.56 -0.82 15.56
N SER A 318 -0.89 -1.76 14.67
CA SER A 318 -2.25 -1.88 14.12
C SER A 318 -3.24 -2.37 15.17
N ALA A 319 -2.84 -3.29 16.05
CA ALA A 319 -3.67 -3.75 17.16
C ALA A 319 -3.97 -2.61 18.16
N LYS A 320 -2.97 -1.80 18.52
CA LYS A 320 -3.19 -0.60 19.35
C LYS A 320 -4.13 0.41 18.69
N ASN A 321 -4.02 0.62 17.38
CA ASN A 321 -4.93 1.50 16.64
C ASN A 321 -6.36 0.98 16.67
N LEU A 322 -6.58 -0.32 16.45
CA LEU A 322 -7.89 -0.96 16.58
C LEU A 322 -8.43 -0.87 18.00
N ALA A 323 -7.65 -1.25 19.01
CA ALA A 323 -8.06 -1.20 20.41
C ALA A 323 -8.46 0.22 20.84
N ASN A 324 -7.71 1.24 20.45
CA ASN A 324 -8.05 2.64 20.74
C ASN A 324 -9.38 3.06 20.10
N TYR A 325 -9.68 2.57 18.91
CA TYR A 325 -10.99 2.80 18.29
C TYR A 325 -12.11 2.05 19.04
N LEU A 326 -11.94 0.77 19.32
CA LEU A 326 -12.95 -0.04 20.02
C LEU A 326 -13.32 0.54 21.38
N LYS A 327 -12.37 1.10 22.15
CA LYS A 327 -12.62 1.80 23.42
C LYS A 327 -13.57 3.00 23.28
N THR A 328 -13.72 3.59 22.10
CA THR A 328 -14.63 4.72 21.88
C THR A 328 -16.08 4.28 21.69
N LEU A 329 -16.35 3.00 21.44
CA LEU A 329 -17.67 2.52 21.06
C LEU A 329 -18.63 2.40 22.24
N LYS A 330 -18.13 2.25 23.49
CA LYS A 330 -18.95 2.14 24.73
C LYS A 330 -20.09 1.13 24.63
N VAL A 331 -19.87 -0.01 23.96
CA VAL A 331 -20.81 -1.13 23.78
C VAL A 331 -20.09 -2.45 24.04
N PRO A 332 -20.80 -3.52 24.39
CA PRO A 332 -20.22 -4.86 24.47
C PRO A 332 -19.57 -5.25 23.14
N ILE A 333 -18.39 -5.86 23.21
CA ILE A 333 -17.60 -6.26 22.03
C ILE A 333 -17.22 -7.73 22.17
N PHE A 334 -17.57 -8.52 21.17
CA PHE A 334 -17.13 -9.90 21.03
C PHE A 334 -16.10 -9.98 19.91
N GLY A 335 -14.94 -10.59 20.18
CA GLY A 335 -13.84 -10.66 19.23
C GLY A 335 -13.58 -12.08 18.75
N ILE A 336 -13.46 -12.26 17.43
CA ILE A 336 -12.90 -13.48 16.83
C ILE A 336 -11.54 -13.10 16.26
N TRP A 337 -10.49 -13.77 16.76
CA TRP A 337 -9.11 -13.49 16.38
C TRP A 337 -8.46 -14.68 15.69
N SER A 338 -7.83 -14.44 14.55
CA SER A 338 -7.03 -15.44 13.85
C SER A 338 -5.79 -14.81 13.25
N MET A 339 -4.64 -15.43 13.47
CA MET A 339 -3.35 -14.99 12.92
C MET A 339 -2.51 -16.18 12.48
N THR A 340 -1.60 -15.95 11.52
CA THR A 340 -0.60 -16.95 11.17
C THR A 340 0.46 -17.06 12.26
N LYS A 341 1.05 -18.27 12.43
CA LYS A 341 2.04 -18.59 13.48
C LYS A 341 3.25 -17.62 13.55
N ASN A 342 3.54 -16.92 12.46
CA ASN A 342 4.72 -16.04 12.33
C ASN A 342 4.38 -14.53 12.45
N LYS A 343 3.22 -14.18 12.99
CA LYS A 343 2.79 -12.79 13.16
C LYS A 343 2.32 -12.49 14.57
#